data_01b46f5a2672e9c22f58139deba35718
#
_entry.id   01b46f5a2672e9c22f58139deba35718
#
_cell.length_a   1.000
_cell.length_b   1.000
_cell.length_c   1.000
_cell.angle_alpha   90.00
_cell.angle_beta   90.00
_cell.angle_gamma   90.00
#
_symmetry.space_group_name_H-M   'P 1'
#
loop_
_entity.id
_entity.type
_entity.pdbx_description
1 polymer ?
#
loop_
_entity_poly.entity_id
_entity_poly.type
_entity_poly.pdbx_seq_one_letter_code
_entity_poly.pdbx_strand_id
1 'polypeptide(L)'
;MAADTYMMLSQAYPEYTFSQATADACTGILDRFDIGGRYSTCRSFNQYRFSELVRLDMDLIVLASIWEEDRIQPLKETVAYLHSLGKKVLIIGPRVHFRDAVPLLISRGTSLDNVNFSVRNRVVDRSFVLRQMRQAIPEVDIVDMGSIQCAPSCDVIDGDRLLYYDKRHFTQLGAQRFGERFKKAFDLPTYMSEPDP
;
A
#
# COMPACT_ATOMS: atom_id res chain seq x y z
N MET A 1 2.66 -7.23 -0.51
CA MET A 1 2.24 -5.81 -0.28
C MET A 1 0.86 -5.54 -0.87
N ALA A 2 0.65 -5.63 -2.19
CA ALA A 2 -0.68 -5.37 -2.74
C ALA A 2 -1.74 -6.39 -2.28
N ALA A 3 -1.36 -7.66 -2.10
CA ALA A 3 -2.25 -8.67 -1.51
C ALA A 3 -2.73 -8.31 -0.10
N ASP A 4 -1.84 -7.75 0.74
CA ASP A 4 -2.24 -7.28 2.08
C ASP A 4 -3.16 -6.07 2.00
N THR A 5 -2.92 -5.17 1.03
CA THR A 5 -3.79 -4.02 0.79
C THR A 5 -5.17 -4.48 0.34
N TYR A 6 -5.24 -5.45 -0.56
CA TYR A 6 -6.51 -6.07 -0.97
C TYR A 6 -7.25 -6.66 0.25
N MET A 7 -6.56 -7.46 1.07
CA MET A 7 -7.15 -8.06 2.28
C MET A 7 -7.62 -6.98 3.27
N MET A 8 -6.85 -5.92 3.45
CA MET A 8 -7.18 -4.79 4.32
C MET A 8 -8.43 -4.04 3.84
N LEU A 9 -8.49 -3.67 2.55
CA LEU A 9 -9.60 -2.92 1.99
C LEU A 9 -10.88 -3.74 1.93
N SER A 10 -10.81 -5.01 1.51
CA SER A 10 -11.98 -5.90 1.45
C SER A 10 -12.59 -6.19 2.82
N GLN A 11 -11.79 -6.17 3.89
CA GLN A 11 -12.30 -6.29 5.26
C GLN A 11 -12.86 -4.97 5.79
N ALA A 12 -12.24 -3.83 5.43
CA ALA A 12 -12.68 -2.52 5.87
C ALA A 12 -13.99 -2.07 5.21
N TYR A 13 -14.20 -2.47 3.96
CA TYR A 13 -15.31 -2.04 3.13
C TYR A 13 -15.98 -3.24 2.44
N PRO A 14 -16.65 -4.11 3.20
CA PRO A 14 -17.29 -5.31 2.65
C PRO A 14 -18.45 -5.03 1.69
N GLU A 15 -18.94 -3.79 1.65
CA GLU A 15 -19.98 -3.29 0.73
C GLU A 15 -19.46 -3.09 -0.70
N TYR A 16 -18.14 -3.01 -0.92
CA TYR A 16 -17.53 -2.89 -2.24
C TYR A 16 -17.01 -4.23 -2.75
N THR A 17 -17.03 -4.40 -4.07
CA THR A 17 -16.39 -5.53 -4.72
C THR A 17 -14.95 -5.15 -5.09
N PHE A 18 -13.99 -5.87 -4.54
CA PHE A 18 -12.58 -5.69 -4.85
C PHE A 18 -12.06 -6.79 -5.76
N SER A 19 -11.35 -6.40 -6.81
CA SER A 19 -10.57 -7.30 -7.66
C SER A 19 -9.09 -7.03 -7.49
N GLN A 20 -8.27 -8.08 -7.56
CA GLN A 20 -6.83 -7.97 -7.36
C GLN A 20 -6.06 -8.38 -8.62
N ALA A 21 -5.17 -7.51 -9.08
CA ALA A 21 -4.22 -7.78 -10.16
C ALA A 21 -2.79 -7.55 -9.66
N THR A 22 -2.23 -8.56 -9.01
CA THR A 22 -0.89 -8.49 -8.39
C THR A 22 -0.03 -9.67 -8.80
N ALA A 23 1.27 -9.43 -8.97
CA ALA A 23 2.28 -10.47 -9.09
C ALA A 23 3.43 -10.16 -8.14
N ASP A 24 4.13 -11.20 -7.70
CA ASP A 24 5.23 -11.04 -6.74
C ASP A 24 6.31 -10.12 -7.30
N ALA A 25 6.73 -9.17 -6.47
CA ALA A 25 7.75 -8.16 -6.76
C ALA A 25 7.49 -7.27 -8.00
N CYS A 26 6.33 -7.35 -8.66
CA CYS A 26 5.96 -6.50 -9.78
C CYS A 26 5.24 -5.24 -9.31
N THR A 27 5.89 -4.08 -9.47
CA THR A 27 5.28 -2.78 -9.16
C THR A 27 4.12 -2.48 -10.11
N GLY A 28 3.07 -1.84 -9.60
CA GLY A 28 1.89 -1.45 -10.38
C GLY A 28 2.10 -0.19 -11.23
N ILE A 29 3.06 -0.21 -12.14
CA ILE A 29 3.40 0.87 -13.07
C ILE A 29 3.39 0.37 -14.52
N LEU A 30 3.33 1.28 -15.50
CA LEU A 30 3.43 0.92 -16.91
C LEU A 30 4.73 0.15 -17.20
N ASP A 31 4.66 -0.83 -18.08
CA ASP A 31 5.77 -1.76 -18.40
C ASP A 31 7.03 -1.08 -18.92
N ARG A 32 6.85 0.05 -19.66
CA ARG A 32 7.97 0.86 -20.19
C ARG A 32 8.90 1.41 -19.09
N PHE A 33 8.45 1.40 -17.83
CA PHE A 33 9.23 1.89 -16.69
C PHE A 33 9.73 0.77 -15.78
N ASP A 34 9.44 -0.48 -16.10
CA ASP A 34 9.93 -1.62 -15.33
C ASP A 34 11.38 -1.91 -15.68
N ILE A 35 12.30 -1.18 -15.04
CA ILE A 35 13.75 -1.21 -15.30
C ILE A 35 14.42 -2.39 -14.57
N GLY A 36 13.68 -3.21 -13.88
CA GLY A 36 14.22 -4.23 -13.01
C GLY A 36 14.39 -5.59 -13.68
N GLY A 37 15.50 -5.84 -14.36
CA GLY A 37 15.84 -7.10 -15.04
C GLY A 37 15.88 -8.37 -14.17
N ARG A 38 15.34 -8.36 -12.96
CA ARG A 38 15.16 -9.56 -12.13
C ARG A 38 13.93 -10.38 -12.48
N TYR A 39 12.93 -9.79 -13.13
CA TYR A 39 11.63 -10.43 -13.37
C TYR A 39 11.12 -10.09 -14.77
N SER A 40 11.58 -10.82 -15.77
CA SER A 40 11.05 -10.70 -17.15
C SER A 40 9.53 -10.89 -17.22
N THR A 41 8.96 -11.58 -16.26
CA THR A 41 7.52 -11.81 -16.10
C THR A 41 6.75 -10.55 -15.69
N CYS A 42 7.38 -9.56 -15.05
CA CYS A 42 6.71 -8.31 -14.64
C CYS A 42 6.23 -7.49 -15.82
N ARG A 43 7.04 -7.43 -16.88
CA ARG A 43 6.67 -6.70 -18.11
C ARG A 43 5.40 -7.26 -18.72
N SER A 44 5.37 -8.55 -18.99
CA SER A 44 4.19 -9.21 -19.58
C SER A 44 2.97 -9.11 -18.68
N PHE A 45 3.16 -9.22 -17.35
CA PHE A 45 2.08 -9.07 -16.40
C PHE A 45 1.57 -7.63 -16.33
N ASN A 46 2.44 -6.63 -16.38
CA ASN A 46 2.04 -5.22 -16.41
C ASN A 46 1.31 -4.88 -17.72
N GLN A 47 1.79 -5.38 -18.88
CA GLN A 47 1.07 -5.24 -20.14
C GLN A 47 -0.34 -5.82 -20.04
N TYR A 48 -0.49 -7.05 -19.55
CA TYR A 48 -1.80 -7.66 -19.33
C TYR A 48 -2.66 -6.81 -18.39
N ARG A 49 -2.13 -6.42 -17.22
CA ARG A 49 -2.85 -5.64 -16.22
C ARG A 49 -3.39 -4.33 -16.78
N PHE A 50 -2.56 -3.57 -17.51
CA PHE A 50 -2.95 -2.27 -18.04
C PHE A 50 -3.72 -2.35 -19.38
N SER A 51 -3.60 -3.43 -20.15
CA SER A 51 -4.37 -3.59 -21.39
C SER A 51 -5.76 -4.20 -21.14
N GLU A 52 -5.86 -5.16 -20.24
CA GLU A 52 -7.10 -5.91 -20.01
C GLU A 52 -7.88 -5.38 -18.81
N LEU A 53 -7.24 -5.27 -17.64
CA LEU A 53 -7.96 -4.89 -16.41
C LEU A 53 -8.42 -3.44 -16.41
N VAL A 54 -7.68 -2.53 -17.09
CA VAL A 54 -8.06 -1.12 -17.19
C VAL A 54 -9.27 -0.91 -18.12
N ARG A 55 -9.53 -1.85 -19.02
CA ARG A 55 -10.74 -1.82 -19.88
C ARG A 55 -12.02 -2.24 -19.14
N LEU A 56 -11.88 -2.90 -18.01
CA LEU A 56 -13.01 -3.24 -17.18
C LEU A 56 -13.69 -1.97 -16.65
N ASP A 57 -14.98 -2.06 -16.47
CA ASP A 57 -15.76 -1.00 -15.84
C ASP A 57 -15.48 -1.04 -14.34
N MET A 58 -14.50 -0.22 -13.92
CA MET A 58 -14.07 -0.08 -12.55
C MET A 58 -14.21 1.36 -12.11
N ASP A 59 -14.87 1.56 -10.97
CA ASP A 59 -15.09 2.90 -10.39
C ASP A 59 -13.79 3.49 -9.82
N LEU A 60 -12.85 2.66 -9.38
CA LEU A 60 -11.60 3.09 -8.77
C LEU A 60 -10.46 2.10 -9.03
N ILE A 61 -9.29 2.63 -9.34
CA ILE A 61 -8.03 1.88 -9.38
C ILE A 61 -7.18 2.25 -8.18
N VAL A 62 -6.88 1.26 -7.33
CA VAL A 62 -6.01 1.44 -6.16
C VAL A 62 -4.61 0.94 -6.50
N LEU A 63 -3.65 1.86 -6.52
CA LEU A 63 -2.23 1.54 -6.73
C LEU A 63 -1.53 1.34 -5.38
N ALA A 64 -1.01 0.14 -5.14
CA ALA A 64 -0.30 -0.22 -3.93
C ALA A 64 0.97 -1.01 -4.23
N SER A 65 2.11 -0.53 -3.76
CA SER A 65 3.42 -1.16 -3.99
C SER A 65 4.44 -0.79 -2.91
N ILE A 66 5.67 -1.28 -3.07
CA ILE A 66 6.83 -0.73 -2.39
C ILE A 66 7.29 0.48 -3.22
N TRP A 67 6.95 1.67 -2.73
CA TRP A 67 7.35 2.89 -3.38
C TRP A 67 8.77 3.26 -3.00
N GLU A 68 9.60 3.54 -4.00
CA GLU A 68 10.98 3.99 -3.90
C GLU A 68 11.15 5.22 -4.80
N GLU A 69 12.20 6.00 -4.61
CA GLU A 69 12.39 7.29 -5.30
C GLU A 69 12.43 7.13 -6.83
N ASP A 70 13.08 6.07 -7.31
CA ASP A 70 13.18 5.74 -8.73
C ASP A 70 11.84 5.34 -9.38
N ARG A 71 10.81 5.07 -8.57
CA ARG A 71 9.46 4.71 -9.00
C ARG A 71 8.49 5.90 -9.09
N ILE A 72 8.86 7.08 -8.60
CA ILE A 72 7.96 8.23 -8.53
C ILE A 72 7.62 8.75 -9.93
N GLN A 73 8.62 8.93 -10.80
CA GLN A 73 8.36 9.39 -12.17
C GLN A 73 7.56 8.36 -12.98
N PRO A 74 7.91 7.06 -12.99
CA PRO A 74 7.06 6.03 -13.60
C PRO A 74 5.62 5.97 -13.03
N LEU A 75 5.44 6.19 -11.73
CA LEU A 75 4.12 6.25 -11.11
C LEU A 75 3.32 7.44 -11.64
N LYS A 76 3.91 8.64 -11.70
CA LYS A 76 3.28 9.84 -12.27
C LYS A 76 2.77 9.59 -13.69
N GLU A 77 3.57 8.98 -14.54
CA GLU A 77 3.18 8.68 -15.91
C GLU A 77 2.10 7.59 -15.98
N THR A 78 2.12 6.64 -15.04
CA THR A 78 1.05 5.63 -14.89
C THR A 78 -0.28 6.29 -14.51
N VAL A 79 -0.26 7.21 -13.55
CA VAL A 79 -1.44 7.98 -13.14
C VAL A 79 -1.99 8.79 -14.32
N ALA A 80 -1.15 9.54 -15.01
CA ALA A 80 -1.56 10.32 -16.18
C ALA A 80 -2.19 9.44 -17.28
N TYR A 81 -1.65 8.24 -17.50
CA TYR A 81 -2.23 7.27 -18.41
C TYR A 81 -3.62 6.80 -17.94
N LEU A 82 -3.79 6.46 -16.67
CA LEU A 82 -5.07 6.01 -16.11
C LEU A 82 -6.13 7.12 -16.19
N HIS A 83 -5.77 8.36 -15.85
CA HIS A 83 -6.65 9.52 -15.99
C HIS A 83 -7.03 9.76 -17.46
N SER A 84 -6.13 9.59 -18.42
CA SER A 84 -6.46 9.70 -19.86
C SER A 84 -7.49 8.68 -20.33
N LEU A 85 -7.70 7.62 -19.55
CA LEU A 85 -8.73 6.60 -19.76
C LEU A 85 -10.01 6.85 -18.94
N GLY A 86 -10.11 8.01 -18.26
CA GLY A 86 -11.23 8.33 -17.39
C GLY A 86 -11.31 7.45 -16.13
N LYS A 87 -10.17 6.97 -15.63
CA LYS A 87 -10.14 6.11 -14.44
C LYS A 87 -9.75 6.91 -13.21
N LYS A 88 -10.56 6.84 -12.16
CA LYS A 88 -10.24 7.38 -10.84
C LYS A 88 -9.12 6.57 -10.20
N VAL A 89 -8.16 7.25 -9.58
CA VAL A 89 -6.96 6.61 -9.02
C VAL A 89 -6.75 7.01 -7.57
N LEU A 90 -6.56 6.03 -6.71
CA LEU A 90 -6.12 6.21 -5.33
C LEU A 90 -4.76 5.54 -5.14
N ILE A 91 -3.81 6.24 -4.50
CA ILE A 91 -2.51 5.65 -4.19
C ILE A 91 -2.43 5.33 -2.70
N ILE A 92 -2.13 4.08 -2.39
CA ILE A 92 -1.71 3.69 -1.04
C ILE A 92 -0.23 4.01 -0.92
N GLY A 93 0.09 5.01 -0.11
CA GLY A 93 1.44 5.50 0.10
C GLY A 93 2.39 4.50 0.76
N PRO A 94 3.62 4.90 1.01
CA PRO A 94 4.62 4.03 1.61
C PRO A 94 4.15 3.44 2.94
N ARG A 95 4.27 2.13 3.06
CA ARG A 95 3.94 1.37 4.27
C ARG A 95 5.16 1.26 5.17
N VAL A 96 4.89 1.02 6.45
CA VAL A 96 5.95 0.73 7.41
C VAL A 96 6.70 -0.53 7.03
N HIS A 97 8.02 -0.44 7.05
CA HIS A 97 8.94 -1.55 6.98
C HIS A 97 9.77 -1.60 8.26
N PHE A 98 9.85 -2.75 8.88
CA PHE A 98 10.77 -2.97 9.98
C PHE A 98 12.13 -3.45 9.44
N ARG A 99 13.21 -3.17 10.17
CA ARG A 99 14.56 -3.63 9.79
C ARG A 99 14.69 -5.14 9.85
N ASP A 100 14.02 -5.76 10.81
CA ASP A 100 13.96 -7.21 11.00
C ASP A 100 12.52 -7.72 10.97
N ALA A 101 12.31 -9.03 10.83
CA ALA A 101 10.99 -9.62 10.95
C ALA A 101 10.40 -9.35 12.34
N VAL A 102 9.14 -8.94 12.40
CA VAL A 102 8.46 -8.59 13.65
C VAL A 102 8.48 -9.72 14.68
N PRO A 103 8.22 -11.00 14.33
CA PRO A 103 8.36 -12.10 15.28
C PRO A 103 9.77 -12.19 15.90
N LEU A 104 10.82 -11.90 15.11
CA LEU A 104 12.20 -11.90 15.59
C LEU A 104 12.49 -10.72 16.52
N LEU A 105 11.93 -9.53 16.23
CA LEU A 105 12.06 -8.36 17.10
C LEU A 105 11.44 -8.63 18.48
N ILE A 106 10.29 -9.30 18.50
CA ILE A 106 9.58 -9.65 19.74
C ILE A 106 10.38 -10.71 20.53
N SER A 107 10.89 -11.75 19.87
CA SER A 107 11.61 -12.85 20.54
C SER A 107 12.94 -12.42 21.16
N ARG A 108 13.53 -11.31 20.73
CA ARG A 108 14.83 -10.82 21.21
C ARG A 108 14.78 -10.00 22.49
N GLY A 109 13.69 -10.02 23.23
CA GLY A 109 13.73 -9.59 24.63
C GLY A 109 13.02 -8.28 24.95
N THR A 110 11.92 -8.01 24.31
CA THR A 110 11.02 -6.96 24.77
C THR A 110 9.84 -7.58 25.52
N SER A 111 9.51 -7.06 26.71
CA SER A 111 8.23 -7.37 27.34
C SER A 111 7.11 -7.08 26.35
N LEU A 112 6.11 -7.96 26.23
CA LEU A 112 4.95 -7.73 25.37
C LEU A 112 4.26 -6.40 25.66
N ASP A 113 4.26 -5.96 26.92
CA ASP A 113 3.64 -4.70 27.35
C ASP A 113 4.27 -3.45 26.72
N ASN A 114 5.54 -3.52 26.32
CA ASN A 114 6.28 -2.40 25.75
C ASN A 114 6.73 -2.62 24.29
N VAL A 115 6.35 -3.76 23.69
CA VAL A 115 6.87 -4.13 22.37
C VAL A 115 6.50 -3.11 21.27
N ASN A 116 5.26 -2.62 21.27
CA ASN A 116 4.81 -1.63 20.29
C ASN A 116 5.60 -0.33 20.35
N PHE A 117 6.01 0.10 21.53
CA PHE A 117 6.88 1.26 21.71
C PHE A 117 8.33 0.97 21.28
N SER A 118 8.86 -0.16 21.69
CA SER A 118 10.29 -0.51 21.47
C SER A 118 10.63 -0.75 20.00
N VAL A 119 9.69 -1.23 19.19
CA VAL A 119 9.93 -1.47 17.75
C VAL A 119 9.95 -0.19 16.92
N ARG A 120 9.51 0.95 17.45
CA ARG A 120 9.49 2.23 16.72
C ARG A 120 10.86 2.59 16.13
N ASN A 121 11.93 2.39 16.87
CA ASN A 121 13.31 2.65 16.43
C ASN A 121 13.83 1.64 15.39
N ARG A 122 13.05 0.61 15.08
CA ARG A 122 13.37 -0.41 14.06
C ARG A 122 12.61 -0.20 12.76
N VAL A 123 11.82 0.87 12.66
CA VAL A 123 11.11 1.26 11.44
C VAL A 123 12.07 1.93 10.47
N VAL A 124 11.92 1.62 9.20
CA VAL A 124 12.56 2.35 8.10
C VAL A 124 11.67 3.55 7.77
N ASP A 125 12.18 4.76 7.99
CA ASP A 125 11.45 5.99 7.65
C ASP A 125 11.31 6.13 6.13
N ARG A 126 10.09 6.28 5.69
CA ARG A 126 9.73 6.50 4.28
C ARG A 126 8.94 7.80 4.06
N SER A 127 8.92 8.69 5.04
CA SER A 127 8.22 9.96 4.97
C SER A 127 8.76 10.85 3.84
N PHE A 128 10.05 10.74 3.53
CA PHE A 128 10.67 11.46 2.41
C PHE A 128 10.06 11.01 1.06
N VAL A 129 9.93 9.71 0.83
CA VAL A 129 9.31 9.16 -0.39
C VAL A 129 7.87 9.66 -0.52
N LEU A 130 7.09 9.63 0.58
CA LEU A 130 5.72 10.13 0.57
C LEU A 130 5.64 11.62 0.19
N ARG A 131 6.53 12.44 0.74
CA ARG A 131 6.58 13.88 0.38
C ARG A 131 6.89 14.09 -1.09
N GLN A 132 7.86 13.36 -1.64
CA GLN A 132 8.18 13.41 -3.06
C GLN A 132 7.02 12.95 -3.94
N MET A 133 6.32 11.89 -3.58
CA MET A 133 5.13 11.43 -4.29
C MET A 133 4.05 12.51 -4.34
N ARG A 134 3.73 13.13 -3.19
CA ARG A 134 2.74 14.23 -3.12
C ARG A 134 3.13 15.46 -3.93
N GLN A 135 4.42 15.78 -4.01
CA GLN A 135 4.92 16.88 -4.84
C GLN A 135 4.86 16.56 -6.33
N ALA A 136 5.13 15.31 -6.71
CA ALA A 136 5.18 14.90 -8.10
C ALA A 136 3.78 14.64 -8.71
N ILE A 137 2.80 14.25 -7.88
CA ILE A 137 1.45 13.82 -8.30
C ILE A 137 0.42 14.50 -7.38
N PRO A 138 0.32 15.85 -7.41
CA PRO A 138 -0.58 16.59 -6.52
C PRO A 138 -2.07 16.40 -6.84
N GLU A 139 -2.39 15.93 -8.04
CA GLU A 139 -3.73 15.68 -8.54
C GLU A 139 -4.37 14.40 -8.05
N VAL A 140 -3.65 13.56 -7.28
CA VAL A 140 -4.13 12.26 -6.81
C VAL A 140 -3.99 12.15 -5.30
N ASP A 141 -5.01 11.60 -4.66
CA ASP A 141 -4.94 11.30 -3.24
C ASP A 141 -3.96 10.18 -2.93
N ILE A 142 -3.03 10.47 -2.04
CA ILE A 142 -2.02 9.52 -1.55
C ILE A 142 -2.23 9.33 -0.05
N VAL A 143 -2.77 8.18 0.32
CA VAL A 143 -3.04 7.84 1.71
C VAL A 143 -1.73 7.54 2.45
N ASP A 144 -1.50 8.25 3.56
CA ASP A 144 -0.33 8.02 4.42
C ASP A 144 -0.48 6.72 5.24
N MET A 145 -0.11 5.60 4.61
CA MET A 145 -0.15 4.29 5.29
C MET A 145 0.83 4.20 6.46
N GLY A 146 1.93 4.93 6.41
CA GLY A 146 2.90 4.97 7.51
C GLY A 146 2.26 5.51 8.79
N SER A 147 1.52 6.61 8.70
CA SER A 147 0.79 7.17 9.84
C SER A 147 -0.34 6.26 10.31
N ILE A 148 -1.07 5.62 9.40
CA ILE A 148 -2.13 4.65 9.77
C ILE A 148 -1.56 3.49 10.58
N GLN A 149 -0.37 3.01 10.24
CA GLN A 149 0.28 1.88 10.91
C GLN A 149 0.98 2.29 12.22
N CYS A 150 1.52 3.51 12.29
CA CYS A 150 2.47 3.94 13.33
C CYS A 150 2.10 5.24 14.06
N ALA A 151 0.86 5.66 14.11
CA ALA A 151 0.46 6.83 14.88
C ALA A 151 -0.57 6.45 15.97
N PRO A 152 -0.30 6.75 17.26
CA PRO A 152 0.91 7.37 17.83
C PRO A 152 2.09 6.40 18.01
N SER A 153 1.85 5.08 17.92
CA SER A 153 2.85 4.02 18.07
C SER A 153 2.76 3.05 16.89
N CYS A 154 3.83 2.30 16.67
CA CYS A 154 3.84 1.22 15.68
C CYS A 154 3.30 -0.06 16.32
N ASP A 155 2.03 -0.34 16.15
CA ASP A 155 1.45 -1.54 16.70
C ASP A 155 1.90 -2.76 15.90
N VAL A 156 2.52 -3.71 16.57
CA VAL A 156 2.99 -4.98 15.99
C VAL A 156 2.28 -6.20 16.57
N ILE A 157 1.62 -6.01 17.73
CA ILE A 157 0.78 -7.01 18.40
C ILE A 157 -0.55 -6.39 18.83
N ASP A 158 -1.55 -7.24 18.98
CA ASP A 158 -2.84 -6.97 19.61
C ASP A 158 -3.11 -8.09 20.62
N GLY A 159 -2.95 -7.77 21.90
CA GLY A 159 -2.84 -8.78 22.94
C GLY A 159 -1.59 -9.65 22.74
N ASP A 160 -1.80 -10.94 22.57
CA ASP A 160 -0.75 -11.94 22.31
C ASP A 160 -0.58 -12.29 20.82
N ARG A 161 -1.35 -11.65 19.95
CA ARG A 161 -1.40 -11.97 18.51
C ARG A 161 -0.62 -10.98 17.67
N LEU A 162 0.13 -11.50 16.71
CA LEU A 162 0.93 -10.72 15.76
C LEU A 162 0.07 -9.98 14.74
N LEU A 163 0.41 -8.72 14.45
CA LEU A 163 -0.17 -7.95 13.34
C LEU A 163 0.66 -8.10 12.05
N TYR A 164 1.91 -8.55 12.15
CA TYR A 164 2.81 -8.82 11.03
C TYR A 164 3.41 -10.23 11.14
N TYR A 165 3.50 -10.94 10.02
CA TYR A 165 4.16 -12.24 10.02
C TYR A 165 5.64 -12.18 9.57
N ASP A 166 6.05 -11.07 8.96
CA ASP A 166 7.44 -10.78 8.64
C ASP A 166 7.76 -9.30 8.94
N LYS A 167 8.68 -8.69 8.20
CA LYS A 167 9.07 -7.28 8.38
C LYS A 167 8.11 -6.25 7.75
N ARG A 168 7.06 -6.67 7.05
CA ARG A 168 6.19 -5.76 6.29
C ARG A 168 4.80 -6.29 5.94
N HIS A 169 4.60 -7.60 5.94
CA HIS A 169 3.33 -8.18 5.54
C HIS A 169 2.41 -8.40 6.75
N PHE A 170 1.14 -8.09 6.57
CA PHE A 170 0.13 -8.22 7.61
C PHE A 170 -0.29 -9.68 7.81
N THR A 171 -0.58 -10.02 9.05
CA THR A 171 -1.48 -11.14 9.35
C THR A 171 -2.92 -10.75 8.99
N GLN A 172 -3.84 -11.70 9.01
CA GLN A 172 -5.27 -11.40 8.85
C GLN A 172 -5.76 -10.40 9.91
N LEU A 173 -5.34 -10.56 11.15
CA LEU A 173 -5.65 -9.62 12.23
C LEU A 173 -5.04 -8.23 11.96
N GLY A 174 -3.80 -8.19 11.47
CA GLY A 174 -3.16 -6.94 11.07
C GLY A 174 -3.92 -6.22 9.96
N ALA A 175 -4.37 -6.94 8.94
CA ALA A 175 -5.20 -6.39 7.87
C ALA A 175 -6.51 -5.81 8.41
N GLN A 176 -7.18 -6.50 9.33
CA GLN A 176 -8.39 -6.01 9.98
C GLN A 176 -8.12 -4.73 10.76
N ARG A 177 -7.12 -4.73 11.65
CA ARG A 177 -6.78 -3.57 12.50
C ARG A 177 -6.39 -2.34 11.69
N PHE A 178 -5.55 -2.51 10.67
CA PHE A 178 -5.16 -1.40 9.82
C PHE A 178 -6.27 -0.98 8.87
N GLY A 179 -7.17 -1.87 8.49
CA GLY A 179 -8.39 -1.55 7.76
C GLY A 179 -9.34 -0.65 8.56
N GLU A 180 -9.56 -0.96 9.85
CA GLU A 180 -10.35 -0.11 10.75
C GLU A 180 -9.75 1.29 10.90
N ARG A 181 -8.39 1.40 10.99
CA ARG A 181 -7.71 2.70 11.04
C ARG A 181 -7.76 3.43 9.71
N PHE A 182 -7.63 2.71 8.61
CA PHE A 182 -7.76 3.27 7.27
C PHE A 182 -9.13 3.91 7.09
N LYS A 183 -10.21 3.20 7.44
CA LYS A 183 -11.58 3.70 7.36
C LYS A 183 -11.83 4.96 8.20
N LYS A 184 -11.11 5.12 9.33
CA LYS A 184 -11.16 6.34 10.15
C LYS A 184 -10.34 7.49 9.57
N ALA A 185 -9.27 7.20 8.86
CA ALA A 185 -8.34 8.19 8.32
C ALA A 185 -8.69 8.64 6.89
N PHE A 186 -9.44 7.83 6.14
CA PHE A 186 -9.79 8.07 4.74
C PHE A 186 -11.23 7.63 4.48
N ASP A 187 -12.06 8.58 4.05
CA ASP A 187 -13.47 8.33 3.71
C ASP A 187 -13.59 7.88 2.26
N LEU A 188 -13.42 6.59 2.02
CA LEU A 188 -13.52 6.01 0.68
C LEU A 188 -14.90 6.23 0.01
N PRO A 189 -16.06 6.08 0.69
CA PRO A 189 -17.35 6.39 0.12
C PRO A 189 -17.47 7.82 -0.42
N THR A 190 -17.05 8.82 0.38
CA THR A 190 -17.03 10.22 -0.06
C THR A 190 -16.09 10.41 -1.24
N TYR A 191 -14.87 9.86 -1.16
CA TYR A 191 -13.91 9.91 -2.26
C TYR A 191 -14.48 9.34 -3.57
N MET A 192 -15.19 8.21 -3.50
CA MET A 192 -15.82 7.57 -4.67
C MET A 192 -16.94 8.40 -5.29
N SER A 193 -17.66 9.19 -4.47
CA SER A 193 -18.79 10.01 -4.93
C SER A 193 -18.39 11.37 -5.51
N GLU A 194 -17.18 11.83 -5.26
CA GLU A 194 -16.67 13.08 -5.82
C GLU A 194 -16.43 12.95 -7.33
N PRO A 195 -16.71 13.99 -8.12
CA PRO A 195 -16.38 13.98 -9.55
C PRO A 195 -14.87 13.86 -9.74
N ASP A 196 -14.45 13.24 -10.82
CA ASP A 196 -13.04 13.19 -11.20
C ASP A 196 -12.50 14.61 -11.44
N PRO A 197 -11.26 14.88 -11.05
CA PRO A 197 -10.62 16.19 -11.19
C PRO A 197 -10.39 16.62 -12.64
#